data_c6ce6ed23eefad902041a4e8cd84e664
#
_entry.id   c6ce6ed23eefad902041a4e8cd84e664
#
_cell.length_a   1.000
_cell.length_b   1.000
_cell.length_c   1.000
_cell.angle_alpha   90.00
_cell.angle_beta   90.00
_cell.angle_gamma   90.00
#
_symmetry.space_group_name_H-M   'P 1'
#
loop_
_entity.id
_entity.type
_entity.pdbx_description
1 polymer ?
#
loop_
_entity_poly.entity_id
_entity_poly.type
_entity_poly.pdbx_seq_one_letter_code
_entity_poly.pdbx_strand_id
1 'polypeptide(L)'
;QLADLLNGLVELNAVGDNPSPQHFTPPPPRPFKPTVTNYETDGDVEIKETLSMTDYLMDRRIGSTTLAAIAQTELAMWHEMVRPSESKPCLTTGTAVHAAIEAYISGVPLDQYLNAVKVLPTCPRNTLVGIASEIEYYCELLNYDVAMPDGMPARKAHADLLRSKCESKFTIVSEKDAEVIRGIANEVQRRHSEKPFLDWLQFAKSECTFFWQDFKCRPDLWLMGNEKGLIVSVKTCARIDKAVSAAKYDYGIKEAFYRYIIEQVTGVKQETVFLFFETVAPFQSRLIYVSEDTAEYYDQQVEVLIEKATRCLKSGKFRGYEANLENGVEVI
;
A
#
# COMPACT_ATOMS: atom_id res chain seq x y z
N GLN A 1 -0.25 -23.00 12.08
CA GLN A 1 0.23 -21.63 12.43
C GLN A 1 -0.65 -20.55 11.81
N LEU A 2 -0.73 -20.39 10.46
CA LEU A 2 -1.59 -19.36 9.85
C LEU A 2 -3.08 -19.63 10.11
N ALA A 3 -3.51 -20.89 9.98
CA ALA A 3 -4.89 -21.30 10.27
C ALA A 3 -5.25 -21.06 11.75
N ASP A 4 -4.33 -21.29 12.67
CA ASP A 4 -4.54 -21.08 14.09
C ASP A 4 -4.63 -19.59 14.43
N LEU A 5 -3.76 -18.76 13.80
CA LEU A 5 -3.82 -17.30 13.93
C LEU A 5 -5.14 -16.74 13.38
N LEU A 6 -5.55 -17.18 12.18
CA LEU A 6 -6.78 -16.72 11.54
C LEU A 6 -8.03 -17.18 12.33
N ASN A 7 -8.03 -18.39 12.87
CA ASN A 7 -9.12 -18.88 13.72
C ASN A 7 -9.20 -18.05 15.01
N GLY A 8 -8.09 -17.74 15.66
CA GLY A 8 -8.06 -16.88 16.84
C GLY A 8 -8.56 -15.45 16.56
N LEU A 9 -8.28 -14.89 15.38
CA LEU A 9 -8.78 -13.58 14.96
C LEU A 9 -10.29 -13.60 14.68
N VAL A 10 -10.81 -14.69 14.14
CA VAL A 10 -12.26 -14.88 13.88
C VAL A 10 -13.03 -15.07 15.18
N GLU A 11 -12.51 -15.83 16.13
CA GLU A 11 -13.17 -16.06 17.43
C GLU A 11 -13.32 -14.77 18.26
N LEU A 12 -12.37 -13.84 18.16
CA LEU A 12 -12.43 -12.55 18.84
C LEU A 12 -13.59 -11.66 18.37
N ASN A 13 -14.05 -11.83 17.14
CA ASN A 13 -15.14 -11.07 16.56
C ASN A 13 -16.49 -11.83 16.56
N ALA A 14 -16.50 -13.10 16.99
CA ALA A 14 -17.66 -13.99 16.96
C ALA A 14 -18.45 -14.06 18.28
N VAL A 15 -18.24 -13.13 19.21
CA VAL A 15 -19.10 -13.02 20.41
C VAL A 15 -20.43 -12.37 20.02
N GLY A 16 -21.30 -13.14 19.41
CA GLY A 16 -22.65 -12.79 19.03
C GLY A 16 -23.29 -13.90 18.20
N ASP A 17 -24.00 -14.79 18.91
CA ASP A 17 -25.00 -15.75 18.43
C ASP A 17 -24.92 -16.35 17.04
N ASN A 18 -24.64 -17.65 17.01
CA ASN A 18 -24.59 -18.51 15.84
C ASN A 18 -25.99 -18.96 15.42
N PRO A 19 -26.52 -18.65 14.24
CA PRO A 19 -27.58 -19.38 13.60
C PRO A 19 -27.09 -20.24 12.44
N SER A 20 -27.72 -21.41 12.31
CA SER A 20 -27.54 -22.45 11.30
C SER A 20 -27.43 -21.96 9.85
N PRO A 21 -26.86 -22.75 8.92
CA PRO A 21 -26.60 -22.35 7.53
C PRO A 21 -27.91 -22.18 6.76
N GLN A 22 -28.38 -20.98 6.67
CA GLN A 22 -29.43 -20.57 5.74
C GLN A 22 -28.88 -19.43 4.87
N HIS A 23 -29.09 -19.52 3.57
CA HIS A 23 -28.91 -18.57 2.48
C HIS A 23 -28.27 -17.24 2.89
N PHE A 24 -27.00 -17.05 2.51
CA PHE A 24 -26.24 -15.86 2.77
C PHE A 24 -26.79 -14.69 1.94
N THR A 25 -27.59 -13.84 2.54
CA THR A 25 -27.78 -12.46 2.10
C THR A 25 -26.71 -11.63 2.80
N PRO A 26 -25.88 -10.86 2.09
CA PRO A 26 -24.88 -10.02 2.74
C PRO A 26 -25.59 -9.08 3.72
N PRO A 27 -25.10 -8.94 4.97
CA PRO A 27 -25.67 -8.00 5.92
C PRO A 27 -25.56 -6.58 5.35
N PRO A 28 -26.57 -5.71 5.60
CA PRO A 28 -26.48 -4.31 5.19
C PRO A 28 -25.22 -3.69 5.82
N PRO A 29 -24.54 -2.78 5.10
CA PRO A 29 -23.32 -2.15 5.60
C PRO A 29 -23.63 -1.51 6.95
N ARG A 30 -22.97 -2.00 8.00
CA ARG A 30 -23.04 -1.37 9.31
C ARG A 30 -22.35 -0.02 9.20
N PRO A 31 -22.96 1.07 9.66
CA PRO A 31 -22.26 2.34 9.72
C PRO A 31 -21.04 2.16 10.63
N PHE A 32 -19.86 2.21 10.05
CA PHE A 32 -18.59 2.20 10.75
C PHE A 32 -18.54 3.47 11.60
N LYS A 33 -18.68 3.35 12.91
CA LYS A 33 -18.29 4.40 13.85
C LYS A 33 -16.84 4.14 14.20
N PRO A 34 -15.90 5.00 13.81
CA PRO A 34 -14.54 4.89 14.28
C PRO A 34 -14.57 5.02 15.79
N THR A 35 -14.30 3.94 16.50
CA THR A 35 -13.96 4.03 17.90
C THR A 35 -12.54 4.56 17.92
N VAL A 36 -12.40 5.87 18.10
CA VAL A 36 -11.13 6.50 18.43
C VAL A 36 -10.74 5.94 19.78
N THR A 37 -10.00 4.87 19.81
CA THR A 37 -9.27 4.48 21.00
C THR A 37 -8.10 5.46 21.08
N ASN A 38 -8.30 6.56 21.78
CA ASN A 38 -7.20 7.42 22.19
C ASN A 38 -6.34 6.59 23.14
N TYR A 39 -5.27 6.03 22.62
CA TYR A 39 -4.18 5.59 23.48
C TYR A 39 -3.50 6.87 23.98
N GLU A 40 -3.70 7.22 25.24
CA GLU A 40 -2.84 8.19 25.90
C GLU A 40 -1.46 7.55 26.01
N THR A 41 -0.59 7.88 25.06
CA THR A 41 0.81 7.48 25.08
C THR A 41 1.66 8.71 25.32
N ASP A 42 2.70 8.55 26.10
CA ASP A 42 3.77 9.54 26.28
C ASP A 42 4.21 10.03 24.88
N GLY A 43 4.23 11.33 24.65
CA GLY A 43 4.29 12.12 23.43
C GLY A 43 4.96 11.63 22.12
N ASP A 44 5.52 10.41 22.12
CA ASP A 44 6.31 9.85 21.01
C ASP A 44 5.63 8.70 20.25
N VAL A 45 4.39 8.35 20.59
CA VAL A 45 3.65 7.23 19.99
C VAL A 45 2.26 7.67 19.56
N GLU A 46 1.91 7.44 18.29
CA GLU A 46 0.61 7.81 17.75
C GLU A 46 0.12 6.80 16.70
N ILE A 47 -1.19 6.48 16.71
CA ILE A 47 -1.87 5.71 15.66
C ILE A 47 -2.90 6.61 14.99
N LYS A 48 -2.83 6.73 13.65
CA LYS A 48 -3.82 7.44 12.84
C LYS A 48 -4.49 6.50 11.84
N GLU A 49 -5.76 6.22 12.04
CA GLU A 49 -6.54 5.34 11.15
C GLU A 49 -6.92 6.00 9.83
N THR A 50 -6.92 7.34 9.76
CA THR A 50 -7.41 8.12 8.61
C THR A 50 -6.48 9.28 8.24
N LEU A 51 -5.19 9.01 8.11
CA LEU A 51 -4.26 10.03 7.63
C LEU A 51 -4.24 10.05 6.09
N SER A 52 -4.36 11.23 5.47
CA SER A 52 -4.24 11.32 4.02
C SER A 52 -2.83 10.90 3.54
N MET A 53 -2.72 10.37 2.30
CA MET A 53 -1.41 10.03 1.74
C MET A 53 -0.51 11.27 1.65
N THR A 54 -1.07 12.44 1.34
CA THR A 54 -0.33 13.70 1.29
C THR A 54 0.24 14.05 2.66
N ASP A 55 -0.56 14.01 3.73
CA ASP A 55 -0.09 14.31 5.08
C ASP A 55 0.94 13.28 5.55
N TYR A 56 0.75 11.99 5.22
CA TYR A 56 1.74 10.95 5.49
C TYR A 56 3.08 11.24 4.81
N LEU A 57 3.08 11.65 3.53
CA LEU A 57 4.31 11.96 2.80
C LEU A 57 4.96 13.24 3.28
N MET A 58 4.18 14.24 3.72
CA MET A 58 4.70 15.51 4.26
C MET A 58 5.31 15.37 5.67
N ASP A 59 4.96 14.34 6.40
CA ASP A 59 5.60 14.03 7.70
C ASP A 59 7.07 13.66 7.49
N ARG A 60 7.98 14.24 8.27
CA ARG A 60 9.43 14.11 8.11
C ARG A 60 10.04 12.88 8.75
N ARG A 61 9.25 12.08 9.46
CA ARG A 61 9.74 10.84 10.08
C ARG A 61 10.20 9.85 9.02
N ILE A 62 11.13 8.99 9.42
CA ILE A 62 11.72 7.97 8.55
C ILE A 62 10.71 6.87 8.26
N GLY A 63 10.39 6.66 6.99
CA GLY A 63 9.61 5.53 6.50
C GLY A 63 10.48 4.34 6.09
N SER A 64 9.85 3.23 5.72
CA SER A 64 10.54 1.99 5.35
C SER A 64 11.49 2.13 4.15
N THR A 65 11.17 2.94 3.16
CA THR A 65 12.03 3.18 2.00
C THR A 65 13.30 3.91 2.41
N THR A 66 13.15 4.95 3.22
CA THR A 66 14.27 5.74 3.74
C THR A 66 15.15 4.90 4.66
N LEU A 67 14.56 4.05 5.53
CA LEU A 67 15.32 3.12 6.35
C LEU A 67 16.07 2.10 5.50
N ALA A 68 15.45 1.53 4.48
CA ALA A 68 16.12 0.58 3.59
C ALA A 68 17.34 1.19 2.88
N ALA A 69 17.32 2.48 2.58
CA ALA A 69 18.45 3.16 1.96
C ALA A 69 19.69 3.21 2.85
N ILE A 70 19.53 3.22 4.20
CA ILE A 70 20.68 3.21 5.12
C ILE A 70 21.44 1.88 5.09
N ALA A 71 20.80 0.80 4.63
CA ALA A 71 21.48 -0.48 4.40
C ALA A 71 22.55 -0.36 3.30
N GLN A 72 22.39 0.59 2.38
CA GLN A 72 23.40 0.91 1.38
C GLN A 72 24.45 1.85 1.99
N THR A 73 24.06 3.06 2.36
CA THR A 73 24.92 4.02 3.09
C THR A 73 24.06 5.00 3.92
N GLU A 74 24.69 5.63 4.92
CA GLU A 74 24.04 6.72 5.67
C GLU A 74 23.70 7.91 4.77
N LEU A 75 24.55 8.21 3.78
CA LEU A 75 24.33 9.26 2.80
C LEU A 75 23.15 8.95 1.88
N ALA A 76 22.92 7.68 1.52
CA ALA A 76 21.74 7.28 0.74
C ALA A 76 20.44 7.53 1.52
N MET A 77 20.42 7.24 2.83
CA MET A 77 19.29 7.58 3.70
C MET A 77 19.02 9.09 3.72
N TRP A 78 20.07 9.92 3.88
CA TRP A 78 19.92 11.37 3.86
C TRP A 78 19.36 11.87 2.53
N HIS A 79 19.82 11.29 1.42
CA HIS A 79 19.33 11.63 0.08
C HIS A 79 17.84 11.35 -0.08
N GLU A 80 17.37 10.20 0.41
CA GLU A 80 15.94 9.85 0.41
C GLU A 80 15.10 10.78 1.31
N MET A 81 15.68 11.29 2.40
CA MET A 81 15.00 12.26 3.29
C MET A 81 14.82 13.63 2.64
N VAL A 82 15.79 14.10 1.85
CA VAL A 82 15.79 15.46 1.27
C VAL A 82 15.24 15.51 -0.16
N ARG A 83 15.20 14.38 -0.85
CA ARG A 83 14.68 14.24 -2.22
C ARG A 83 13.75 13.03 -2.27
N PRO A 84 12.50 13.19 -1.81
CA PRO A 84 11.54 12.10 -1.93
C PRO A 84 11.43 11.69 -3.40
N SER A 85 11.41 10.39 -3.64
CA SER A 85 11.39 9.83 -4.98
C SER A 85 10.16 10.31 -5.77
N GLU A 86 10.37 10.73 -7.01
CA GLU A 86 9.27 11.04 -7.91
C GLU A 86 8.39 9.81 -8.13
N SER A 87 7.07 10.02 -8.20
CA SER A 87 6.12 8.93 -8.46
C SER A 87 6.40 8.31 -9.84
N LYS A 88 6.59 6.98 -9.87
CA LYS A 88 6.82 6.24 -11.13
C LYS A 88 5.47 5.78 -11.72
N PRO A 89 5.32 5.76 -13.06
CA PRO A 89 4.08 5.29 -13.71
C PRO A 89 3.65 3.89 -13.30
N CYS A 90 4.59 2.99 -12.97
CA CYS A 90 4.28 1.63 -12.51
C CYS A 90 3.55 1.60 -11.14
N LEU A 91 3.54 2.70 -10.40
CA LEU A 91 2.81 2.81 -9.15
C LEU A 91 1.29 2.92 -9.37
N THR A 92 0.84 3.39 -10.54
CA THR A 92 -0.59 3.62 -10.82
C THR A 92 -1.40 2.31 -10.76
N THR A 93 -0.90 1.25 -11.40
CA THR A 93 -1.59 -0.07 -11.36
C THR A 93 -1.57 -0.65 -9.95
N GLY A 94 -0.43 -0.57 -9.26
CA GLY A 94 -0.31 -1.00 -7.85
C GLY A 94 -1.29 -0.26 -6.95
N THR A 95 -1.35 1.07 -7.04
CA THR A 95 -2.27 1.92 -6.28
C THR A 95 -3.74 1.55 -6.57
N ALA A 96 -4.09 1.31 -7.83
CA ALA A 96 -5.45 0.91 -8.20
C ALA A 96 -5.82 -0.48 -7.65
N VAL A 97 -4.87 -1.42 -7.59
CA VAL A 97 -5.07 -2.74 -6.96
C VAL A 97 -5.29 -2.58 -5.46
N HIS A 98 -4.49 -1.79 -4.77
CA HIS A 98 -4.68 -1.49 -3.33
C HIS A 98 -6.07 -0.89 -3.10
N ALA A 99 -6.48 0.09 -3.90
CA ALA A 99 -7.81 0.69 -3.80
C ALA A 99 -8.95 -0.31 -4.05
N ALA A 100 -8.76 -1.28 -4.96
CA ALA A 100 -9.74 -2.36 -5.19
C ALA A 100 -9.88 -3.28 -3.97
N ILE A 101 -8.76 -3.64 -3.34
CA ILE A 101 -8.76 -4.44 -2.12
C ILE A 101 -9.38 -3.67 -0.95
N GLU A 102 -9.05 -2.40 -0.80
CA GLU A 102 -9.64 -1.52 0.21
C GLU A 102 -11.15 -1.39 0.04
N ALA A 103 -11.64 -1.18 -1.19
CA ALA A 103 -13.06 -1.15 -1.50
C ALA A 103 -13.75 -2.47 -1.13
N TYR A 104 -13.12 -3.60 -1.46
CA TYR A 104 -13.63 -4.92 -1.10
C TYR A 104 -13.75 -5.09 0.42
N ILE A 105 -12.71 -4.74 1.18
CA ILE A 105 -12.69 -4.83 2.64
C ILE A 105 -13.75 -3.91 3.27
N SER A 106 -13.93 -2.71 2.72
CA SER A 106 -14.94 -1.74 3.17
C SER A 106 -16.36 -2.15 2.81
N GLY A 107 -16.57 -3.32 2.16
CA GLY A 107 -17.87 -3.79 1.72
C GLY A 107 -18.44 -3.02 0.53
N VAL A 108 -17.63 -2.25 -0.17
CA VAL A 108 -18.02 -1.61 -1.43
C VAL A 108 -18.08 -2.68 -2.51
N PRO A 109 -19.18 -2.83 -3.24
CA PRO A 109 -19.26 -3.78 -4.34
C PRO A 109 -18.16 -3.50 -5.38
N LEU A 110 -17.42 -4.54 -5.78
CA LEU A 110 -16.32 -4.38 -6.76
C LEU A 110 -16.80 -3.76 -8.07
N ASP A 111 -18.04 -4.04 -8.50
CA ASP A 111 -18.63 -3.41 -9.67
C ASP A 111 -18.73 -1.90 -9.51
N GLN A 112 -19.08 -1.40 -8.32
CA GLN A 112 -19.13 0.03 -8.05
C GLN A 112 -17.73 0.65 -8.13
N TYR A 113 -16.70 -0.02 -7.58
CA TYR A 113 -15.32 0.41 -7.73
C TYR A 113 -14.87 0.40 -9.19
N LEU A 114 -15.14 -0.68 -9.93
CA LEU A 114 -14.77 -0.80 -11.35
C LEU A 114 -15.45 0.27 -12.21
N ASN A 115 -16.67 0.71 -11.85
CA ASN A 115 -17.34 1.82 -12.52
C ASN A 115 -16.63 3.18 -12.33
N ALA A 116 -15.86 3.33 -11.27
CA ALA A 116 -15.02 4.51 -11.06
C ALA A 116 -13.69 4.46 -11.83
N VAL A 117 -13.29 3.29 -12.35
CA VAL A 117 -12.11 3.14 -13.21
C VAL A 117 -12.48 3.56 -14.64
N LYS A 118 -11.82 4.60 -15.14
CA LYS A 118 -12.02 5.15 -16.49
C LYS A 118 -10.78 4.94 -17.33
N VAL A 119 -11.00 4.48 -18.56
CA VAL A 119 -9.92 4.21 -19.51
C VAL A 119 -9.66 5.44 -20.34
N LEU A 120 -8.45 5.99 -20.25
CA LEU A 120 -8.03 7.07 -21.09
C LEU A 120 -7.88 6.56 -22.54
N PRO A 121 -8.58 7.16 -23.52
CA PRO A 121 -8.37 6.79 -24.91
C PRO A 121 -6.95 7.06 -25.35
N THR A 122 -6.43 6.23 -26.25
CA THR A 122 -5.08 6.41 -26.79
C THR A 122 -5.05 7.62 -27.72
N CYS A 123 -4.72 8.77 -27.17
CA CYS A 123 -4.65 10.04 -27.88
C CYS A 123 -3.21 10.51 -27.98
N PRO A 124 -2.67 10.78 -29.20
CA PRO A 124 -1.31 11.29 -29.35
C PRO A 124 -1.22 12.75 -28.87
N ARG A 125 -0.65 12.98 -27.68
CA ARG A 125 -0.49 14.29 -27.03
C ARG A 125 0.44 15.27 -27.75
N ASN A 126 1.09 14.83 -28.82
CA ASN A 126 1.93 15.67 -29.69
C ASN A 126 1.16 16.27 -30.88
N THR A 127 -0.14 15.99 -31.02
CA THR A 127 -1.02 16.51 -32.06
C THR A 127 -2.17 17.32 -31.48
N LEU A 128 -2.63 18.32 -32.22
CA LEU A 128 -3.79 19.14 -31.81
C LEU A 128 -5.09 18.28 -31.75
N VAL A 129 -5.21 17.33 -32.65
CA VAL A 129 -6.38 16.42 -32.69
C VAL A 129 -6.35 15.48 -31.49
N GLY A 130 -5.21 14.88 -31.17
CA GLY A 130 -5.11 13.95 -30.04
C GLY A 130 -5.41 14.63 -28.69
N ILE A 131 -4.90 15.88 -28.50
CA ILE A 131 -5.23 16.63 -27.28
C ILE A 131 -6.70 17.09 -27.26
N ALA A 132 -7.27 17.43 -28.41
CA ALA A 132 -8.69 17.75 -28.47
C ALA A 132 -9.54 16.55 -28.04
N SER A 133 -9.25 15.35 -28.55
CA SER A 133 -9.96 14.12 -28.13
C SER A 133 -9.78 13.81 -26.64
N GLU A 134 -8.63 14.11 -26.06
CA GLU A 134 -8.41 13.97 -24.60
C GLU A 134 -9.27 14.97 -23.82
N ILE A 135 -9.36 16.23 -24.26
CA ILE A 135 -10.21 17.26 -23.65
C ILE A 135 -11.69 16.85 -23.75
N GLU A 136 -12.14 16.44 -24.92
CA GLU A 136 -13.52 15.98 -25.14
C GLU A 136 -13.88 14.84 -24.20
N TYR A 137 -13.02 13.85 -24.06
CA TYR A 137 -13.19 12.73 -23.12
C TYR A 137 -13.35 13.19 -21.67
N TYR A 138 -12.50 14.10 -21.20
CA TYR A 138 -12.62 14.62 -19.84
C TYR A 138 -13.85 15.49 -19.64
N CYS A 139 -14.25 16.27 -20.65
CA CYS A 139 -15.48 17.04 -20.62
C CYS A 139 -16.71 16.13 -20.51
N GLU A 140 -16.73 15.03 -21.26
CA GLU A 140 -17.80 14.03 -21.17
C GLU A 140 -17.86 13.41 -19.76
N LEU A 141 -16.74 12.95 -19.20
CA LEU A 141 -16.69 12.38 -17.85
C LEU A 141 -17.16 13.35 -16.76
N LEU A 142 -16.85 14.63 -16.90
CA LEU A 142 -17.20 15.66 -15.93
C LEU A 142 -18.58 16.29 -16.19
N ASN A 143 -19.21 15.95 -17.30
CA ASN A 143 -20.43 16.60 -17.82
C ASN A 143 -20.23 18.13 -17.96
N TYR A 144 -19.11 18.53 -18.57
CA TYR A 144 -18.74 19.90 -18.82
C TYR A 144 -18.90 20.22 -20.31
N ASP A 145 -19.47 21.38 -20.60
CA ASP A 145 -19.44 21.97 -21.92
C ASP A 145 -18.41 23.09 -21.95
N VAL A 146 -17.30 22.84 -22.64
CA VAL A 146 -16.14 23.77 -22.64
C VAL A 146 -15.72 24.04 -24.08
N ALA A 147 -15.56 25.34 -24.39
CA ALA A 147 -14.99 25.75 -25.65
C ALA A 147 -13.52 25.27 -25.78
N MET A 148 -13.20 24.70 -26.95
CA MET A 148 -11.86 24.20 -27.22
C MET A 148 -10.85 25.35 -27.30
N PRO A 149 -9.77 25.37 -26.48
CA PRO A 149 -8.77 26.43 -26.55
C PRO A 149 -7.98 26.40 -27.87
N ASP A 150 -7.50 27.57 -28.29
CA ASP A 150 -6.68 27.69 -29.48
C ASP A 150 -5.19 27.45 -29.18
N GLY A 151 -4.55 26.69 -30.08
CA GLY A 151 -3.13 26.40 -30.03
C GLY A 151 -2.69 25.30 -29.06
N MET A 152 -1.57 24.67 -29.37
CA MET A 152 -1.05 23.50 -28.65
C MET A 152 -0.79 23.73 -27.17
N PRO A 153 -0.12 24.83 -26.74
CA PRO A 153 0.16 25.06 -25.32
C PRO A 153 -1.12 25.25 -24.49
N ALA A 154 -2.10 25.99 -25.01
CA ALA A 154 -3.35 26.24 -24.31
C ALA A 154 -4.18 24.95 -24.17
N ARG A 155 -4.23 24.11 -25.20
CA ARG A 155 -4.91 22.81 -25.14
C ARG A 155 -4.24 21.85 -24.15
N LYS A 156 -2.91 21.80 -24.11
CA LYS A 156 -2.19 20.98 -23.11
C LYS A 156 -2.52 21.41 -21.70
N ALA A 157 -2.39 22.69 -21.39
CA ALA A 157 -2.72 23.21 -20.06
C ALA A 157 -4.18 22.94 -19.67
N HIS A 158 -5.09 23.04 -20.62
CA HIS A 158 -6.51 22.75 -20.38
C HIS A 158 -6.78 21.26 -20.16
N ALA A 159 -6.15 20.39 -20.95
CA ALA A 159 -6.23 18.92 -20.75
C ALA A 159 -5.68 18.52 -19.38
N ASP A 160 -4.54 19.07 -18.95
CA ASP A 160 -3.95 18.79 -17.65
C ASP A 160 -4.85 19.25 -16.48
N LEU A 161 -5.52 20.41 -16.62
CA LEU A 161 -6.48 20.90 -15.64
C LEU A 161 -7.72 19.97 -15.54
N LEU A 162 -8.28 19.56 -16.67
CA LEU A 162 -9.43 18.67 -16.72
C LEU A 162 -9.07 17.28 -16.18
N ARG A 163 -7.89 16.78 -16.52
CA ARG A 163 -7.35 15.54 -15.99
C ARG A 163 -7.29 15.56 -14.48
N SER A 164 -6.72 16.59 -13.88
CA SER A 164 -6.65 16.73 -12.42
C SER A 164 -8.06 16.73 -11.77
N LYS A 165 -9.04 17.36 -12.40
CA LYS A 165 -10.45 17.32 -11.94
C LYS A 165 -11.07 15.93 -12.08
N CYS A 166 -10.75 15.19 -13.14
CA CYS A 166 -11.22 13.81 -13.32
C CYS A 166 -10.57 12.88 -12.28
N GLU A 167 -9.27 13.01 -12.06
CA GLU A 167 -8.52 12.18 -11.10
C GLU A 167 -8.98 12.36 -9.65
N SER A 168 -9.64 13.48 -9.32
CA SER A 168 -10.29 13.65 -8.02
C SER A 168 -11.59 12.86 -7.85
N LYS A 169 -12.18 12.33 -8.94
CA LYS A 169 -13.47 11.61 -8.95
C LYS A 169 -13.34 10.17 -9.46
N PHE A 170 -12.40 9.91 -10.34
CA PHE A 170 -12.24 8.66 -11.06
C PHE A 170 -10.78 8.20 -11.03
N THR A 171 -10.58 6.89 -11.09
CA THR A 171 -9.26 6.30 -11.34
C THR A 171 -9.03 6.24 -12.85
N ILE A 172 -8.21 7.17 -13.37
CA ILE A 172 -7.90 7.24 -14.80
C ILE A 172 -6.69 6.38 -15.12
N VAL A 173 -6.86 5.39 -15.98
CA VAL A 173 -5.82 4.40 -16.31
C VAL A 173 -5.74 4.14 -17.81
N SER A 174 -4.65 3.49 -18.25
CA SER A 174 -4.56 2.96 -19.61
C SER A 174 -5.48 1.74 -19.79
N GLU A 175 -5.81 1.37 -21.05
CA GLU A 175 -6.57 0.15 -21.34
C GLU A 175 -5.92 -1.09 -20.74
N LYS A 176 -4.58 -1.19 -20.86
CA LYS A 176 -3.81 -2.29 -20.27
C LYS A 176 -3.94 -2.35 -18.76
N ASP A 177 -3.87 -1.21 -18.07
CA ASP A 177 -4.01 -1.18 -16.61
C ASP A 177 -5.44 -1.49 -16.19
N ALA A 178 -6.44 -1.05 -16.95
CA ALA A 178 -7.84 -1.39 -16.71
C ALA A 178 -8.10 -2.90 -16.86
N GLU A 179 -7.46 -3.56 -17.82
CA GLU A 179 -7.52 -5.02 -17.96
C GLU A 179 -6.95 -5.71 -16.72
N VAL A 180 -5.77 -5.28 -16.25
CA VAL A 180 -5.15 -5.80 -15.03
C VAL A 180 -6.05 -5.60 -13.81
N ILE A 181 -6.61 -4.42 -13.62
CA ILE A 181 -7.49 -4.11 -12.49
C ILE A 181 -8.75 -4.99 -12.53
N ARG A 182 -9.39 -5.14 -13.68
CA ARG A 182 -10.56 -6.04 -13.84
C ARG A 182 -10.19 -7.50 -13.59
N GLY A 183 -9.04 -7.96 -14.11
CA GLY A 183 -8.54 -9.31 -13.89
C GLY A 183 -8.31 -9.61 -12.41
N ILE A 184 -7.68 -8.69 -11.67
CA ILE A 184 -7.44 -8.83 -10.23
C ILE A 184 -8.76 -8.75 -9.44
N ALA A 185 -9.68 -7.85 -9.80
CA ALA A 185 -10.99 -7.79 -9.15
C ALA A 185 -11.77 -9.11 -9.32
N ASN A 186 -11.75 -9.70 -10.51
CA ASN A 186 -12.35 -11.01 -10.75
C ASN A 186 -11.67 -12.13 -9.93
N GLU A 187 -10.35 -12.08 -9.78
CA GLU A 187 -9.62 -13.04 -8.94
C GLU A 187 -10.00 -12.91 -7.46
N VAL A 188 -10.16 -11.69 -6.96
CA VAL A 188 -10.64 -11.45 -5.58
C VAL A 188 -12.03 -12.06 -5.39
N GLN A 189 -12.97 -11.83 -6.32
CA GLN A 189 -14.31 -12.40 -6.27
C GLN A 189 -14.28 -13.93 -6.35
N ARG A 190 -13.46 -14.50 -7.24
CA ARG A 190 -13.28 -15.93 -7.37
C ARG A 190 -12.77 -16.55 -6.07
N ARG A 191 -11.74 -15.96 -5.47
CA ARG A 191 -11.18 -16.43 -4.21
C ARG A 191 -12.17 -16.37 -3.06
N HIS A 192 -12.95 -15.31 -3.00
CA HIS A 192 -14.00 -15.17 -1.98
C HIS A 192 -15.05 -16.27 -2.11
N SER A 193 -15.47 -16.63 -3.34
CA SER A 193 -16.46 -17.69 -3.56
C SER A 193 -15.95 -19.11 -3.30
N GLU A 194 -14.64 -19.36 -3.52
CA GLU A 194 -14.06 -20.70 -3.40
C GLU A 194 -13.55 -21.01 -1.98
N LYS A 195 -13.04 -20.00 -1.28
CA LYS A 195 -12.47 -20.17 0.05
C LYS A 195 -12.71 -18.94 0.92
N PRO A 196 -13.31 -19.11 2.09
CA PRO A 196 -13.60 -18.01 3.00
C PRO A 196 -12.32 -17.36 3.62
N PHE A 197 -11.13 -17.73 3.16
CA PHE A 197 -9.88 -17.21 3.72
C PHE A 197 -9.72 -15.68 3.57
N LEU A 198 -10.46 -15.04 2.67
CA LEU A 198 -10.52 -13.58 2.56
C LEU A 198 -11.57 -12.97 3.51
N ASP A 199 -12.40 -13.76 4.15
CA ASP A 199 -13.43 -13.24 5.07
C ASP A 199 -12.81 -12.50 6.26
N TRP A 200 -11.63 -12.91 6.68
CA TRP A 200 -10.91 -12.22 7.75
C TRP A 200 -10.39 -10.83 7.32
N LEU A 201 -10.20 -10.56 6.01
CA LEU A 201 -9.79 -9.25 5.53
C LEU A 201 -10.83 -8.16 5.85
N GLN A 202 -12.11 -8.50 5.97
CA GLN A 202 -13.15 -7.54 6.38
C GLN A 202 -12.93 -6.95 7.78
N PHE A 203 -12.09 -7.58 8.59
CA PHE A 203 -11.70 -7.08 9.92
C PHE A 203 -10.40 -6.29 9.90
N ALA A 204 -9.74 -6.22 8.74
CA ALA A 204 -8.51 -5.48 8.59
C ALA A 204 -8.78 -3.96 8.54
N LYS A 205 -7.87 -3.20 9.13
CA LYS A 205 -7.81 -1.75 8.94
C LYS A 205 -6.86 -1.46 7.78
N SER A 206 -7.33 -0.74 6.77
CA SER A 206 -6.51 -0.31 5.64
C SER A 206 -5.75 0.96 5.96
N GLU A 207 -4.55 1.08 5.41
CA GLU A 207 -3.77 2.31 5.40
C GLU A 207 -3.58 2.97 6.79
N CYS A 208 -3.61 2.18 7.85
CA CYS A 208 -3.40 2.66 9.22
C CYS A 208 -1.96 3.13 9.40
N THR A 209 -1.78 4.35 9.89
CA THR A 209 -0.44 4.95 10.07
C THR A 209 -0.01 4.85 11.52
N PHE A 210 1.21 4.35 11.74
CA PHE A 210 1.83 4.22 13.04
C PHE A 210 3.04 5.15 13.10
N PHE A 211 3.15 5.87 14.21
CA PHE A 211 4.26 6.75 14.52
C PHE A 211 4.94 6.29 15.81
N TRP A 212 6.24 6.20 15.77
CA TRP A 212 7.07 5.90 16.93
C TRP A 212 8.38 6.68 16.84
N GLN A 213 8.60 7.62 17.77
CA GLN A 213 9.75 8.51 17.77
C GLN A 213 9.97 9.20 16.40
N ASP A 214 11.15 9.04 15.82
CA ASP A 214 11.51 9.59 14.51
C ASP A 214 11.09 8.70 13.32
N PHE A 215 10.25 7.70 13.55
CA PHE A 215 9.87 6.71 12.55
C PHE A 215 8.37 6.69 12.29
N LYS A 216 8.00 6.29 11.09
CA LYS A 216 6.61 6.07 10.68
C LYS A 216 6.48 4.87 9.78
N CYS A 217 5.37 4.15 9.89
CA CYS A 217 5.00 3.12 8.94
C CYS A 217 3.51 3.14 8.61
N ARG A 218 3.18 2.57 7.45
CA ARG A 218 1.83 2.48 6.94
C ARG A 218 1.68 1.16 6.18
N PRO A 219 1.30 0.08 6.86
CA PRO A 219 1.00 -1.18 6.22
C PRO A 219 -0.23 -1.06 5.32
N ASP A 220 -0.28 -1.85 4.26
CA ASP A 220 -1.42 -1.88 3.36
C ASP A 220 -2.69 -2.28 4.13
N LEU A 221 -2.60 -3.35 4.95
CA LEU A 221 -3.66 -3.80 5.84
C LEU A 221 -3.08 -4.27 7.17
N TRP A 222 -3.81 -4.04 8.24
CA TRP A 222 -3.44 -4.46 9.57
C TRP A 222 -4.63 -5.02 10.35
N LEU A 223 -4.42 -6.16 11.02
CA LEU A 223 -5.38 -6.79 11.91
C LEU A 223 -4.78 -6.87 13.32
N MET A 224 -5.53 -6.43 14.29
CA MET A 224 -5.15 -6.58 15.69
C MET A 224 -5.70 -7.89 16.25
N GLY A 225 -4.81 -8.71 16.79
CA GLY A 225 -5.17 -9.88 17.57
C GLY A 225 -4.81 -9.69 19.04
N ASN A 226 -5.28 -10.57 19.92
CA ASN A 226 -5.00 -10.47 21.36
C ASN A 226 -3.54 -10.79 21.70
N GLU A 227 -2.99 -11.81 21.09
CA GLU A 227 -1.62 -12.27 21.34
C GLU A 227 -0.64 -11.84 20.26
N LYS A 228 -1.11 -11.81 19.01
CA LYS A 228 -0.33 -11.43 17.84
C LYS A 228 -1.19 -10.62 16.89
N GLY A 229 -0.61 -9.58 16.29
CA GLY A 229 -1.22 -8.85 15.19
C GLY A 229 -0.77 -9.44 13.84
N LEU A 230 -1.46 -9.06 12.77
CA LEU A 230 -1.15 -9.49 11.42
C LEU A 230 -1.05 -8.30 10.47
N ILE A 231 0.09 -8.19 9.81
CA ILE A 231 0.32 -7.27 8.70
C ILE A 231 0.08 -8.02 7.40
N VAL A 232 -0.77 -7.47 6.53
CA VAL A 232 -0.97 -8.02 5.19
C VAL A 232 -0.45 -7.01 4.18
N SER A 233 0.62 -7.39 3.48
CA SER A 233 1.21 -6.58 2.43
C SER A 233 0.70 -7.02 1.07
N VAL A 234 -0.03 -6.12 0.41
CA VAL A 234 -0.54 -6.34 -0.95
C VAL A 234 0.55 -5.98 -1.95
N LYS A 235 0.84 -6.88 -2.86
CA LYS A 235 1.87 -6.70 -3.89
C LYS A 235 1.38 -7.17 -5.25
N THR A 236 1.87 -6.52 -6.28
CA THR A 236 1.68 -6.96 -7.67
C THR A 236 2.97 -7.51 -8.26
N CYS A 237 2.87 -8.52 -9.10
CA CYS A 237 4.01 -9.12 -9.79
C CYS A 237 3.64 -9.55 -11.20
N ALA A 238 4.60 -9.57 -12.11
CA ALA A 238 4.37 -10.08 -13.45
C ALA A 238 4.31 -11.61 -13.52
N ARG A 239 4.86 -12.29 -12.51
CA ARG A 239 4.95 -13.76 -12.45
C ARG A 239 4.77 -14.23 -11.02
N ILE A 240 3.69 -14.95 -10.77
CA ILE A 240 3.33 -15.43 -9.44
C ILE A 240 4.29 -16.50 -8.87
N ASP A 241 4.99 -17.24 -9.74
CA ASP A 241 6.02 -18.19 -9.34
C ASP A 241 7.25 -17.51 -8.68
N LYS A 242 7.49 -16.23 -8.97
CA LYS A 242 8.55 -15.42 -8.36
C LYS A 242 8.15 -14.78 -7.02
N ALA A 243 6.88 -14.84 -6.64
CA ALA A 243 6.36 -14.17 -5.45
C ALA A 243 7.09 -14.58 -4.16
N VAL A 244 7.45 -15.87 -4.00
CA VAL A 244 8.19 -16.34 -2.80
C VAL A 244 9.57 -15.72 -2.71
N SER A 245 10.30 -15.63 -3.82
CA SER A 245 11.62 -15.01 -3.87
C SER A 245 11.52 -13.51 -3.56
N ALA A 246 10.56 -12.81 -4.17
CA ALA A 246 10.33 -11.39 -3.90
C ALA A 246 9.95 -11.13 -2.43
N ALA A 247 9.04 -11.92 -1.86
CA ALA A 247 8.67 -11.83 -0.45
C ALA A 247 9.89 -11.95 0.46
N LYS A 248 10.80 -12.88 0.16
CA LYS A 248 11.98 -13.15 0.97
C LYS A 248 13.07 -12.08 0.79
N TYR A 249 13.41 -11.69 -0.43
CA TYR A 249 14.62 -10.89 -0.69
C TYR A 249 14.34 -9.41 -0.94
N ASP A 250 13.20 -9.07 -1.53
CA ASP A 250 12.93 -7.68 -1.92
C ASP A 250 12.19 -6.89 -0.84
N TYR A 251 11.38 -7.57 -0.01
CA TYR A 251 10.52 -6.91 0.96
C TYR A 251 10.86 -7.20 2.43
N GLY A 252 11.83 -8.08 2.72
CA GLY A 252 12.14 -8.53 4.08
C GLY A 252 12.39 -7.39 5.08
N ILE A 253 13.29 -6.46 4.74
CA ILE A 253 13.61 -5.30 5.59
C ILE A 253 12.39 -4.38 5.80
N LYS A 254 11.61 -4.13 4.73
CA LYS A 254 10.44 -3.26 4.83
C LYS A 254 9.40 -3.82 5.79
N GLU A 255 9.11 -5.10 5.68
CA GLU A 255 8.10 -5.75 6.52
C GLU A 255 8.58 -5.94 7.96
N ALA A 256 9.86 -6.23 8.17
CA ALA A 256 10.46 -6.26 9.50
C ALA A 256 10.38 -4.87 10.19
N PHE A 257 10.63 -3.81 9.43
CA PHE A 257 10.45 -2.44 9.93
C PHE A 257 8.99 -2.17 10.34
N TYR A 258 8.02 -2.63 9.56
CA TYR A 258 6.62 -2.49 9.91
C TYR A 258 6.28 -3.27 11.19
N ARG A 259 6.73 -4.53 11.30
CA ARG A 259 6.56 -5.32 12.53
C ARG A 259 7.13 -4.59 13.73
N TYR A 260 8.38 -4.14 13.62
CA TYR A 260 9.08 -3.45 14.70
C TYR A 260 8.31 -2.21 15.17
N ILE A 261 7.96 -1.29 14.26
CA ILE A 261 7.26 -0.05 14.63
C ILE A 261 5.89 -0.35 15.24
N ILE A 262 5.11 -1.25 14.65
CA ILE A 262 3.77 -1.56 15.16
C ILE A 262 3.86 -2.24 16.54
N GLU A 263 4.83 -3.12 16.76
CA GLU A 263 5.08 -3.74 18.05
C GLU A 263 5.47 -2.71 19.11
N GLN A 264 6.35 -1.74 18.78
CA GLN A 264 6.69 -0.64 19.70
C GLN A 264 5.47 0.22 20.07
N VAL A 265 4.54 0.41 19.14
CA VAL A 265 3.35 1.22 19.34
C VAL A 265 2.25 0.47 20.10
N THR A 266 2.06 -0.81 19.79
CA THR A 266 0.92 -1.60 20.31
C THR A 266 1.27 -2.52 21.45
N GLY A 267 2.55 -2.82 21.66
CA GLY A 267 3.01 -3.84 22.60
C GLY A 267 2.71 -5.28 22.16
N VAL A 268 2.20 -5.47 20.93
CA VAL A 268 1.77 -6.77 20.40
C VAL A 268 2.67 -7.20 19.27
N LYS A 269 3.25 -8.41 19.36
CA LYS A 269 4.09 -9.00 18.30
C LYS A 269 3.31 -9.11 17.00
N GLN A 270 3.94 -8.77 15.88
CA GLN A 270 3.32 -8.78 14.57
C GLN A 270 3.82 -9.95 13.71
N GLU A 271 2.92 -10.55 12.94
CA GLU A 271 3.25 -11.48 11.87
C GLU A 271 3.00 -10.83 10.51
N THR A 272 3.59 -11.37 9.45
CA THR A 272 3.44 -10.83 8.09
C THR A 272 2.98 -11.88 7.12
N VAL A 273 2.00 -11.47 6.30
CA VAL A 273 1.51 -12.22 5.14
C VAL A 273 1.57 -11.32 3.92
N PHE A 274 2.07 -11.84 2.82
CA PHE A 274 1.99 -11.18 1.52
C PHE A 274 0.81 -11.71 0.72
N LEU A 275 0.03 -10.82 0.16
CA LEU A 275 -1.00 -11.12 -0.81
C LEU A 275 -0.54 -10.61 -2.18
N PHE A 276 0.00 -11.51 -3.00
CA PHE A 276 0.45 -11.21 -4.35
C PHE A 276 -0.66 -11.40 -5.37
N PHE A 277 -0.75 -10.45 -6.30
CA PHE A 277 -1.59 -10.56 -7.49
C PHE A 277 -0.73 -10.48 -8.75
N GLU A 278 -0.98 -11.36 -9.70
CA GLU A 278 -0.33 -11.35 -11.00
C GLU A 278 -0.95 -10.28 -11.91
N THR A 279 -0.08 -9.50 -12.59
CA THR A 279 -0.51 -8.42 -13.49
C THR A 279 -0.63 -8.88 -14.94
N VAL A 280 -0.51 -10.17 -15.19
CA VAL A 280 -0.63 -10.81 -16.51
C VAL A 280 -1.63 -11.95 -16.39
N ALA A 281 -2.46 -12.14 -17.42
CA ALA A 281 -3.40 -13.25 -17.44
C ALA A 281 -2.68 -14.59 -17.15
N PRO A 282 -3.25 -15.46 -16.31
CA PRO A 282 -4.61 -15.50 -15.82
C PRO A 282 -4.90 -14.71 -14.52
N PHE A 283 -4.09 -13.73 -14.14
CA PHE A 283 -4.27 -12.85 -12.98
C PHE A 283 -4.39 -13.59 -11.64
N GLN A 284 -3.59 -14.61 -11.44
CA GLN A 284 -3.61 -15.43 -10.23
C GLN A 284 -3.22 -14.64 -8.98
N SER A 285 -3.69 -15.10 -7.82
CA SER A 285 -3.24 -14.59 -6.54
C SER A 285 -2.53 -15.67 -5.72
N ARG A 286 -1.63 -15.22 -4.84
CA ARG A 286 -0.90 -16.10 -3.93
C ARG A 286 -0.74 -15.45 -2.56
N LEU A 287 -1.13 -16.19 -1.53
CA LEU A 287 -0.88 -15.83 -0.14
C LEU A 287 0.43 -16.49 0.32
N ILE A 288 1.34 -15.71 0.89
CA ILE A 288 2.64 -16.16 1.36
C ILE A 288 2.83 -15.71 2.80
N TYR A 289 2.90 -16.67 3.69
CA TYR A 289 3.22 -16.44 5.09
C TYR A 289 4.74 -16.35 5.28
N VAL A 290 5.19 -15.35 6.03
CA VAL A 290 6.60 -15.21 6.40
C VAL A 290 6.87 -16.09 7.61
N SER A 291 7.74 -17.10 7.45
CA SER A 291 8.11 -18.00 8.55
C SER A 291 8.81 -17.25 9.67
N GLU A 292 8.73 -17.80 10.89
CA GLU A 292 9.35 -17.20 12.07
C GLU A 292 10.86 -17.01 11.89
N ASP A 293 11.58 -18.02 11.36
CA ASP A 293 13.01 -17.92 11.07
C ASP A 293 13.35 -16.78 10.09
N THR A 294 12.52 -16.60 9.05
CA THR A 294 12.71 -15.52 8.07
C THR A 294 12.40 -14.17 8.69
N ALA A 295 11.36 -14.09 9.52
CA ALA A 295 11.00 -12.87 10.23
C ALA A 295 12.12 -12.45 11.18
N GLU A 296 12.59 -13.35 12.03
CA GLU A 296 13.65 -13.11 13.00
C GLU A 296 14.96 -12.63 12.34
N TYR A 297 15.34 -13.26 11.21
CA TYR A 297 16.51 -12.83 10.45
C TYR A 297 16.47 -11.36 10.03
N TYR A 298 15.31 -10.88 9.56
CA TYR A 298 15.15 -9.49 9.14
C TYR A 298 14.88 -8.54 10.31
N ASP A 299 14.24 -9.00 11.38
CA ASP A 299 13.99 -8.20 12.58
C ASP A 299 15.33 -7.78 13.22
N GLN A 300 16.28 -8.69 13.34
CA GLN A 300 17.64 -8.39 13.83
C GLN A 300 18.36 -7.35 12.94
N GLN A 301 18.20 -7.43 11.63
CA GLN A 301 18.79 -6.43 10.73
C GLN A 301 18.14 -5.05 10.91
N VAL A 302 16.81 -4.99 11.04
CA VAL A 302 16.09 -3.74 11.21
C VAL A 302 16.47 -3.04 12.51
N GLU A 303 16.66 -3.75 13.61
CA GLU A 303 17.15 -3.17 14.88
C GLU A 303 18.48 -2.41 14.67
N VAL A 304 19.43 -3.04 13.99
CA VAL A 304 20.73 -2.41 13.67
C VAL A 304 20.55 -1.17 12.78
N LEU A 305 19.64 -1.24 11.79
CA LEU A 305 19.40 -0.10 10.89
C LEU A 305 18.69 1.06 11.62
N ILE A 306 17.78 0.78 12.54
CA ILE A 306 17.11 1.78 13.38
C ILE A 306 18.11 2.47 14.30
N GLU A 307 18.99 1.73 14.97
CA GLU A 307 20.04 2.30 15.79
C GLU A 307 20.98 3.19 14.98
N LYS A 308 21.38 2.72 13.79
CA LYS A 308 22.22 3.49 12.87
C LYS A 308 21.53 4.77 12.41
N ALA A 309 20.25 4.71 12.01
CA ALA A 309 19.45 5.86 11.63
C ALA A 309 19.32 6.87 12.77
N THR A 310 18.98 6.42 13.97
CA THR A 310 18.86 7.25 15.17
C THR A 310 20.17 7.98 15.48
N ARG A 311 21.31 7.29 15.38
CA ARG A 311 22.62 7.91 15.56
C ARG A 311 22.92 8.99 14.52
N CYS A 312 22.59 8.76 13.25
CA CYS A 312 22.75 9.73 12.17
C CYS A 312 21.88 10.98 12.41
N LEU A 313 20.61 10.80 12.79
CA LEU A 313 19.71 11.90 13.11
C LEU A 313 20.24 12.74 14.28
N LYS A 314 20.64 12.10 15.37
CA LYS A 314 21.17 12.79 16.56
C LYS A 314 22.47 13.53 16.29
N SER A 315 23.35 12.97 15.46
CA SER A 315 24.66 13.57 15.17
C SER A 315 24.66 14.57 14.01
N GLY A 316 23.64 14.52 13.14
CA GLY A 316 23.61 15.25 11.86
C GLY A 316 24.67 14.80 10.87
N LYS A 317 25.33 13.65 11.09
CA LYS A 317 26.40 13.14 10.24
C LYS A 317 25.95 11.93 9.46
N PHE A 318 26.13 11.98 8.15
CA PHE A 318 25.76 10.92 7.21
C PHE A 318 26.98 10.56 6.36
N ARG A 319 27.44 9.32 6.48
CA ARG A 319 28.65 8.82 5.81
C ARG A 319 28.30 8.08 4.53
N GLY A 320 29.15 8.27 3.50
CA GLY A 320 29.08 7.54 2.24
C GLY A 320 29.92 6.25 2.27
N TYR A 321 30.16 5.70 1.09
CA TYR A 321 30.97 4.49 0.92
C TYR A 321 32.42 4.66 1.41
N GLU A 322 32.96 5.87 1.36
CA GLU A 322 34.35 6.15 1.82
C GLU A 322 34.58 5.81 3.29
N ALA A 323 33.52 5.77 4.09
CA ALA A 323 33.61 5.40 5.50
C ALA A 323 33.96 3.91 5.73
N ASN A 324 33.76 3.09 4.71
CA ASN A 324 33.98 1.64 4.74
C ASN A 324 35.24 1.23 3.96
N LEU A 325 36.02 2.21 3.49
CA LEU A 325 37.22 1.96 2.69
C LEU A 325 38.50 2.09 3.55
N GLU A 326 39.38 1.12 3.49
CA GLU A 326 40.73 1.26 3.96
C GLU A 326 41.59 2.01 2.92
N ASN A 327 42.05 3.22 3.27
CA ASN A 327 42.82 4.11 2.37
C ASN A 327 42.10 4.45 1.06
N GLY A 328 40.75 4.53 1.07
CA GLY A 328 39.96 4.85 -0.12
C GLY A 328 39.80 3.70 -1.13
N VAL A 329 40.14 2.48 -0.74
CA VAL A 329 40.02 1.27 -1.56
C VAL A 329 39.17 0.24 -0.85
N GLU A 330 38.17 -0.32 -1.55
CA GLU A 330 37.37 -1.44 -1.05
C GLU A 330 38.23 -2.71 -1.11
N VAL A 331 38.43 -3.34 0.06
CA VAL A 331 39.14 -4.64 0.15
C VAL A 331 38.07 -5.72 0.16
N ILE A 332 38.05 -6.54 -0.92
CA ILE A 332 37.15 -7.68 -1.09
C ILE A 332 37.75 -8.93 -0.48
#